data_067a8bf8f4cb1a3bea6b02f1d5aa5244
#
_entry.id   067a8bf8f4cb1a3bea6b02f1d5aa5244
#
_cell.length_a   1.000
_cell.length_b   1.000
_cell.length_c   1.000
_cell.angle_alpha   90.00
_cell.angle_beta   90.00
_cell.angle_gamma   90.00
#
_symmetry.space_group_name_H-M   'P 1'
#
loop_
_entity.id
_entity.type
_entity.pdbx_description
1 polymer ?
#
loop_
_entity_poly.entity_id
_entity_poly.type
_entity_poly.pdbx_seq_one_letter_code
_entity_poly.pdbx_strand_id
1 'polypeptide(L)'
;MPAIVVFLNKCDQVDDEELLELVEMEVRETLSSYEFPGDDIPIIKGSALNALTCESGDVNDPDFACIKELLDAVDNYIPTPARNDDLPFLMPVEDVFTISGRGTVATGRVERGMIKTGETVEIVGLSEEKKSTVVTGLEMFRKTLDYAEAGDNIGALLRGVAKTDVERGQVLCKPGSIHPHTKFKGQVYVLTKDEGGRHTPFFNNYRPQFYFRTTDVTGVISLPEGTEMCMPGDNVVMSVELITPIAIEKGLRFAIREGGRTVGSGVVIDIEE
;
A
#
# COMPACT_ATOMS: atom_id res chain seq x y z
N MET A 1 6.99 -1.19 -9.67
CA MET A 1 6.47 -2.57 -9.76
C MET A 1 7.53 -3.42 -10.44
N PRO A 2 7.78 -4.66 -10.02
CA PRO A 2 8.83 -5.49 -10.63
C PRO A 2 8.39 -6.20 -11.91
N ALA A 3 7.09 -6.46 -12.09
CA ALA A 3 6.55 -7.13 -13.28
C ALA A 3 5.10 -6.71 -13.54
N ILE A 4 4.66 -6.84 -14.81
CA ILE A 4 3.32 -6.50 -15.28
C ILE A 4 2.84 -7.62 -16.21
N VAL A 5 1.57 -8.01 -16.09
CA VAL A 5 0.83 -8.80 -17.07
C VAL A 5 -0.36 -7.96 -17.53
N VAL A 6 -0.63 -7.95 -18.81
CA VAL A 6 -1.72 -7.16 -19.40
C VAL A 6 -2.86 -8.04 -19.85
N PHE A 7 -4.11 -7.66 -19.56
CA PHE A 7 -5.29 -8.27 -20.13
C PHE A 7 -6.06 -7.26 -20.96
N LEU A 8 -6.08 -7.42 -22.27
CA LEU A 8 -6.90 -6.62 -23.19
C LEU A 8 -8.33 -7.14 -23.13
N ASN A 9 -9.14 -6.51 -22.28
CA ASN A 9 -10.52 -6.90 -22.05
C ASN A 9 -11.46 -6.36 -23.13
N LYS A 10 -12.68 -6.93 -23.20
CA LYS A 10 -13.76 -6.53 -24.11
C LYS A 10 -13.47 -6.75 -25.60
N CYS A 11 -12.65 -7.75 -25.93
CA CYS A 11 -12.40 -8.11 -27.33
C CYS A 11 -13.66 -8.59 -28.06
N ASP A 12 -14.71 -8.98 -27.33
CA ASP A 12 -16.04 -9.29 -27.87
C ASP A 12 -16.75 -8.09 -28.53
N GLN A 13 -16.27 -6.87 -28.29
CA GLN A 13 -16.84 -5.63 -28.87
C GLN A 13 -16.06 -5.13 -30.09
N VAL A 14 -15.02 -5.84 -30.51
CA VAL A 14 -14.13 -5.45 -31.60
C VAL A 14 -14.09 -6.58 -32.62
N ASP A 15 -14.65 -6.33 -33.81
CA ASP A 15 -14.68 -7.30 -34.93
C ASP A 15 -13.41 -7.22 -35.81
N ASP A 16 -12.54 -6.25 -35.58
CA ASP A 16 -11.34 -5.97 -36.36
C ASP A 16 -10.09 -6.45 -35.62
N GLU A 17 -9.49 -7.50 -36.13
CA GLU A 17 -8.28 -8.10 -35.57
C GLU A 17 -7.05 -7.18 -35.71
N GLU A 18 -6.97 -6.38 -36.80
CA GLU A 18 -5.88 -5.42 -37.02
C GLU A 18 -5.92 -4.31 -35.98
N LEU A 19 -7.12 -3.90 -35.54
CA LEU A 19 -7.28 -2.91 -34.47
C LEU A 19 -6.77 -3.43 -33.12
N LEU A 20 -7.03 -4.70 -32.81
CA LEU A 20 -6.50 -5.31 -31.58
C LEU A 20 -4.98 -5.43 -31.58
N GLU A 21 -4.38 -5.70 -32.77
CA GLU A 21 -2.91 -5.70 -32.92
C GLU A 21 -2.30 -4.30 -32.75
N LEU A 22 -2.96 -3.28 -33.28
CA LEU A 22 -2.52 -1.89 -33.10
C LEU A 22 -2.55 -1.46 -31.63
N VAL A 23 -3.64 -1.80 -30.92
CA VAL A 23 -3.76 -1.51 -29.48
C VAL A 23 -2.67 -2.24 -28.68
N GLU A 24 -2.39 -3.50 -29.02
CA GLU A 24 -1.30 -4.26 -28.40
C GLU A 24 0.06 -3.58 -28.60
N MET A 25 0.37 -3.13 -29.83
CA MET A 25 1.60 -2.41 -30.12
C MET A 25 1.70 -1.11 -29.31
N GLU A 26 0.63 -0.33 -29.25
CA GLU A 26 0.61 0.92 -28.46
C GLU A 26 0.83 0.68 -26.97
N VAL A 27 0.25 -0.40 -26.41
CA VAL A 27 0.48 -0.81 -25.03
C VAL A 27 1.94 -1.19 -24.81
N ARG A 28 2.56 -1.97 -25.73
CA ARG A 28 3.98 -2.34 -25.64
C ARG A 28 4.92 -1.12 -25.70
N GLU A 29 4.66 -0.19 -26.62
CA GLU A 29 5.41 1.06 -26.72
C GLU A 29 5.27 1.91 -25.44
N THR A 30 4.05 2.01 -24.91
CA THR A 30 3.79 2.73 -23.66
C THR A 30 4.55 2.11 -22.49
N LEU A 31 4.51 0.78 -22.34
CA LEU A 31 5.23 0.09 -21.27
C LEU A 31 6.75 0.25 -21.42
N SER A 32 7.26 0.21 -22.66
CA SER A 32 8.69 0.45 -22.96
C SER A 32 9.10 1.87 -22.59
N SER A 33 8.24 2.87 -22.80
CA SER A 33 8.52 4.26 -22.42
C SER A 33 8.61 4.45 -20.90
N TYR A 34 7.99 3.55 -20.13
CA TYR A 34 8.10 3.48 -18.66
C TYR A 34 9.18 2.51 -18.17
N GLU A 35 10.12 2.14 -19.02
CA GLU A 35 11.26 1.26 -18.71
C GLU A 35 10.86 -0.20 -18.33
N PHE A 36 9.68 -0.65 -18.75
CA PHE A 36 9.34 -2.07 -18.69
C PHE A 36 9.75 -2.78 -19.98
N PRO A 37 10.04 -4.09 -19.96
CA PRO A 37 10.38 -4.85 -21.17
C PRO A 37 9.12 -5.10 -22.04
N GLY A 38 8.62 -4.04 -22.69
CA GLY A 38 7.33 -4.05 -23.39
C GLY A 38 7.15 -5.19 -24.40
N ASP A 39 8.26 -5.60 -25.08
CA ASP A 39 8.23 -6.69 -26.06
C ASP A 39 8.03 -8.06 -25.41
N ASP A 40 8.51 -8.24 -24.17
CA ASP A 40 8.49 -9.55 -23.48
C ASP A 40 7.30 -9.70 -22.52
N ILE A 41 6.53 -8.62 -22.29
CA ILE A 41 5.40 -8.64 -21.36
C ILE A 41 4.26 -9.50 -21.94
N PRO A 42 3.71 -10.46 -21.16
CA PRO A 42 2.53 -11.19 -21.57
C PRO A 42 1.33 -10.26 -21.74
N ILE A 43 0.73 -10.25 -22.93
CA ILE A 43 -0.50 -9.54 -23.24
C ILE A 43 -1.54 -10.57 -23.70
N ILE A 44 -2.58 -10.75 -22.89
CA ILE A 44 -3.66 -11.70 -23.15
C ILE A 44 -4.87 -10.93 -23.66
N LYS A 45 -5.45 -11.38 -24.77
CA LYS A 45 -6.68 -10.83 -25.37
C LYS A 45 -7.88 -11.65 -24.94
N GLY A 46 -9.00 -11.02 -24.57
CA GLY A 46 -10.20 -11.77 -24.22
C GLY A 46 -11.39 -10.93 -23.80
N SER A 47 -12.45 -11.63 -23.40
CA SER A 47 -13.66 -11.05 -22.83
C SER A 47 -13.98 -11.67 -21.49
N ALA A 48 -13.80 -10.88 -20.43
CA ALA A 48 -14.22 -11.29 -19.10
C ALA A 48 -15.75 -11.48 -19.00
N LEU A 49 -16.53 -10.79 -19.86
CA LEU A 49 -17.98 -10.92 -19.89
C LEU A 49 -18.38 -12.30 -20.42
N ASN A 50 -17.80 -12.76 -21.54
CA ASN A 50 -18.08 -14.07 -22.10
C ASN A 50 -17.77 -15.17 -21.09
N ALA A 51 -16.61 -15.08 -20.44
CA ALA A 51 -16.24 -16.02 -19.37
C ALA A 51 -17.22 -16.00 -18.19
N LEU A 52 -17.69 -14.82 -17.78
CA LEU A 52 -18.64 -14.67 -16.65
C LEU A 52 -20.03 -15.22 -16.98
N THR A 53 -20.48 -15.08 -18.22
CA THR A 53 -21.82 -15.51 -18.67
C THR A 53 -21.85 -16.93 -19.23
N CYS A 54 -20.71 -17.59 -19.37
CA CYS A 54 -20.62 -18.97 -19.81
C CYS A 54 -21.27 -19.90 -18.77
N GLU A 55 -22.25 -20.68 -19.21
CA GLU A 55 -23.02 -21.62 -18.38
C GLU A 55 -22.47 -23.06 -18.41
N SER A 56 -21.41 -23.32 -19.20
CA SER A 56 -20.96 -24.70 -19.45
C SER A 56 -20.43 -25.39 -18.19
N GLY A 57 -19.90 -24.66 -17.22
CA GLY A 57 -19.27 -25.24 -16.05
C GLY A 57 -17.96 -26.02 -16.32
N ASP A 58 -17.58 -26.20 -17.60
CA ASP A 58 -16.34 -26.85 -18.01
C ASP A 58 -15.22 -25.82 -18.09
N VAL A 59 -14.19 -25.96 -17.25
CA VAL A 59 -13.00 -25.08 -17.22
C VAL A 59 -12.20 -25.10 -18.54
N ASN A 60 -12.45 -26.06 -19.46
CA ASN A 60 -11.82 -26.13 -20.76
C ASN A 60 -12.67 -25.51 -21.87
N ASP A 61 -13.82 -24.92 -21.54
CA ASP A 61 -14.64 -24.21 -22.50
C ASP A 61 -13.83 -23.07 -23.14
N PRO A 62 -13.95 -22.85 -24.47
CA PRO A 62 -13.26 -21.76 -25.15
C PRO A 62 -13.46 -20.36 -24.50
N ASP A 63 -14.63 -20.12 -23.93
CA ASP A 63 -14.93 -18.85 -23.26
C ASP A 63 -14.07 -18.60 -22.01
N PHE A 64 -13.53 -19.67 -21.39
CA PHE A 64 -12.60 -19.57 -20.27
C PHE A 64 -11.12 -19.55 -20.69
N ALA A 65 -10.78 -19.80 -21.94
CA ALA A 65 -9.40 -19.94 -22.40
C ALA A 65 -8.55 -18.71 -22.07
N CYS A 66 -9.06 -17.50 -22.32
CA CYS A 66 -8.34 -16.24 -22.03
C CYS A 66 -8.13 -16.02 -20.52
N ILE A 67 -9.05 -16.47 -19.67
CA ILE A 67 -8.91 -16.36 -18.21
C ILE A 67 -7.86 -17.34 -17.70
N LYS A 68 -7.84 -18.57 -18.25
CA LYS A 68 -6.81 -19.55 -17.92
C LYS A 68 -5.43 -19.07 -18.34
N GLU A 69 -5.30 -18.54 -19.56
CA GLU A 69 -4.05 -17.97 -20.06
C GLU A 69 -3.56 -16.81 -19.19
N LEU A 70 -4.48 -15.93 -18.74
CA LEU A 70 -4.16 -14.86 -17.81
C LEU A 70 -3.61 -15.40 -16.48
N LEU A 71 -4.26 -16.41 -15.89
CA LEU A 71 -3.81 -17.01 -14.64
C LEU A 71 -2.46 -17.70 -14.82
N ASP A 72 -2.27 -18.44 -15.91
CA ASP A 72 -0.99 -19.07 -16.23
C ASP A 72 0.12 -18.03 -16.43
N ALA A 73 -0.17 -16.90 -17.07
CA ALA A 73 0.77 -15.80 -17.23
C ALA A 73 1.12 -15.16 -15.88
N VAL A 74 0.14 -14.93 -15.00
CA VAL A 74 0.39 -14.40 -13.64
C VAL A 74 1.28 -15.37 -12.85
N ASP A 75 0.98 -16.65 -12.85
CA ASP A 75 1.70 -17.65 -12.07
C ASP A 75 3.15 -17.87 -12.57
N ASN A 76 3.39 -17.78 -13.88
CA ASN A 76 4.70 -18.08 -14.46
C ASN A 76 5.59 -16.84 -14.70
N TYR A 77 4.99 -15.69 -14.98
CA TYR A 77 5.74 -14.48 -15.33
C TYR A 77 6.00 -13.54 -14.14
N ILE A 78 5.04 -13.43 -13.21
CA ILE A 78 5.22 -12.55 -12.04
C ILE A 78 6.07 -13.27 -10.98
N PRO A 79 7.25 -12.73 -10.62
CA PRO A 79 8.07 -13.35 -9.60
C PRO A 79 7.38 -13.32 -8.24
N THR A 80 7.46 -14.41 -7.51
CA THR A 80 6.97 -14.45 -6.12
C THR A 80 7.70 -13.39 -5.29
N PRO A 81 6.99 -12.46 -4.63
CA PRO A 81 7.63 -11.42 -3.83
C PRO A 81 8.45 -12.03 -2.70
N ALA A 82 9.65 -11.49 -2.47
CA ALA A 82 10.40 -11.82 -1.27
C ALA A 82 9.62 -11.31 -0.04
N ARG A 83 9.36 -12.20 0.92
CA ARG A 83 8.74 -11.85 2.19
C ARG A 83 9.82 -11.42 3.17
N ASN A 84 9.54 -10.37 3.94
CA ASN A 84 10.45 -9.85 4.96
C ASN A 84 10.14 -10.49 6.33
N ASP A 85 10.08 -11.81 6.38
CA ASP A 85 9.66 -12.56 7.59
C ASP A 85 10.70 -12.54 8.71
N ASP A 86 11.97 -12.30 8.39
CA ASP A 86 13.08 -12.18 9.36
C ASP A 86 13.07 -10.85 10.14
N LEU A 87 12.30 -9.87 9.68
CA LEU A 87 12.19 -8.58 10.35
C LEU A 87 11.22 -8.66 11.54
N PRO A 88 11.30 -7.73 12.51
CA PRO A 88 10.31 -7.63 13.57
C PRO A 88 8.91 -7.43 13.01
N PHE A 89 7.93 -8.19 13.53
CA PHE A 89 6.52 -8.07 13.12
C PHE A 89 6.00 -6.64 13.16
N LEU A 90 5.29 -6.25 12.10
CA LEU A 90 4.59 -4.99 11.98
C LEU A 90 3.34 -5.15 11.10
N MET A 91 2.21 -4.72 11.62
CA MET A 91 0.92 -4.69 10.90
C MET A 91 0.23 -3.34 11.13
N PRO A 92 0.06 -2.51 10.09
CA PRO A 92 -0.79 -1.32 10.16
C PRO A 92 -2.24 -1.69 10.40
N VAL A 93 -2.90 -0.98 11.31
CA VAL A 93 -4.32 -1.18 11.60
C VAL A 93 -5.17 -0.49 10.55
N GLU A 94 -6.03 -1.25 9.86
CA GLU A 94 -6.96 -0.75 8.84
C GLU A 94 -8.36 -0.54 9.40
N ASP A 95 -8.84 -1.48 10.22
CA ASP A 95 -10.14 -1.39 10.87
C ASP A 95 -10.12 -2.08 12.23
N VAL A 96 -11.07 -1.70 13.11
CA VAL A 96 -11.20 -2.25 14.45
C VAL A 96 -12.68 -2.53 14.76
N PHE A 97 -12.98 -3.76 15.15
CA PHE A 97 -14.32 -4.15 15.56
C PHE A 97 -14.30 -5.05 16.78
N THR A 98 -15.46 -5.22 17.39
CA THR A 98 -15.60 -6.07 18.57
C THR A 98 -16.44 -7.29 18.23
N ILE A 99 -15.98 -8.47 18.65
CA ILE A 99 -16.76 -9.71 18.60
C ILE A 99 -17.30 -9.98 19.99
N SER A 100 -18.63 -10.04 20.11
CA SER A 100 -19.32 -10.32 21.38
C SER A 100 -18.79 -11.61 22.02
N GLY A 101 -18.34 -11.51 23.27
CA GLY A 101 -17.81 -12.63 24.05
C GLY A 101 -16.36 -13.04 23.68
N ARG A 102 -15.74 -12.45 22.67
CA ARG A 102 -14.34 -12.76 22.27
C ARG A 102 -13.36 -11.59 22.47
N GLY A 103 -13.79 -10.36 22.23
CA GLY A 103 -12.95 -9.17 22.43
C GLY A 103 -12.81 -8.30 21.20
N THR A 104 -11.77 -7.47 21.19
CA THR A 104 -11.45 -6.53 20.13
C THR A 104 -10.57 -7.19 19.07
N VAL A 105 -10.91 -6.98 17.80
CA VAL A 105 -10.16 -7.46 16.64
C VAL A 105 -9.64 -6.24 15.87
N ALA A 106 -8.35 -6.21 15.64
CA ALA A 106 -7.71 -5.28 14.72
C ALA A 106 -7.42 -6.01 13.41
N THR A 107 -7.84 -5.43 12.28
CA THR A 107 -7.55 -5.97 10.94
C THR A 107 -6.47 -5.16 10.25
N GLY A 108 -5.71 -5.82 9.41
CA GLY A 108 -4.67 -5.20 8.59
C GLY A 108 -3.87 -6.21 7.81
N ARG A 109 -3.01 -5.70 6.94
CA ARG A 109 -2.04 -6.51 6.24
C ARG A 109 -0.73 -6.52 7.01
N VAL A 110 -0.17 -7.69 7.24
CA VAL A 110 1.18 -7.83 7.81
C VAL A 110 2.18 -7.23 6.82
N GLU A 111 2.84 -6.15 7.22
CA GLU A 111 3.82 -5.43 6.39
C GLU A 111 5.16 -6.17 6.36
N ARG A 112 5.56 -6.71 7.52
CA ARG A 112 6.81 -7.47 7.69
C ARG A 112 6.76 -8.34 8.93
N GLY A 113 7.67 -9.32 8.98
CA GLY A 113 7.84 -10.24 10.09
C GLY A 113 6.73 -11.27 10.20
N MET A 114 6.71 -11.96 11.31
CA MET A 114 5.77 -13.02 11.62
C MET A 114 5.20 -12.81 13.01
N ILE A 115 3.95 -13.21 13.22
CA ILE A 115 3.25 -13.22 14.52
C ILE A 115 2.58 -14.57 14.76
N LYS A 116 2.69 -15.09 15.98
CA LYS A 116 2.00 -16.32 16.43
C LYS A 116 0.93 -15.99 17.45
N THR A 117 -0.08 -16.83 17.50
CA THR A 117 -1.04 -16.80 18.59
C THR A 117 -0.36 -16.99 19.95
N GLY A 118 -0.67 -16.13 20.91
CA GLY A 118 -0.06 -16.10 22.24
C GLY A 118 1.09 -15.10 22.40
N GLU A 119 1.57 -14.49 21.31
CA GLU A 119 2.65 -13.51 21.38
C GLU A 119 2.15 -12.13 21.82
N THR A 120 3.05 -11.36 22.43
CA THR A 120 2.81 -9.99 22.87
C THR A 120 3.14 -9.03 21.74
N VAL A 121 2.25 -8.04 21.55
CA VAL A 121 2.43 -6.93 20.62
C VAL A 121 2.27 -5.59 21.33
N GLU A 122 2.85 -4.54 20.79
CA GLU A 122 2.58 -3.15 21.15
C GLU A 122 1.69 -2.49 20.11
N ILE A 123 0.79 -1.63 20.58
CA ILE A 123 -0.03 -0.71 19.78
C ILE A 123 0.69 0.63 19.81
N VAL A 124 1.12 1.14 18.65
CA VAL A 124 1.97 2.33 18.53
C VAL A 124 1.40 3.30 17.50
N GLY A 125 1.47 4.60 17.79
CA GLY A 125 1.01 5.69 16.92
C GLY A 125 -0.23 6.39 17.45
N LEU A 126 -0.50 7.59 16.94
CA LEU A 126 -1.56 8.53 17.32
C LEU A 126 -1.49 9.02 18.76
N SER A 127 -0.60 8.48 19.56
CA SER A 127 -0.29 8.85 20.95
C SER A 127 1.18 8.55 21.24
N GLU A 128 1.77 9.24 22.20
CA GLU A 128 3.10 8.90 22.73
C GLU A 128 3.05 7.65 23.61
N GLU A 129 1.89 7.35 24.18
CA GLU A 129 1.69 6.17 25.02
C GLU A 129 1.61 4.91 24.16
N LYS A 130 2.35 3.89 24.57
CA LYS A 130 2.31 2.55 23.98
C LYS A 130 1.48 1.63 24.87
N LYS A 131 0.62 0.83 24.26
CA LYS A 131 -0.16 -0.20 24.95
C LYS A 131 0.34 -1.57 24.53
N SER A 132 0.65 -2.44 25.49
CA SER A 132 1.00 -3.83 25.22
C SER A 132 -0.22 -4.72 25.38
N THR A 133 -0.37 -5.67 24.49
CA THR A 133 -1.43 -6.69 24.55
C THR A 133 -0.93 -8.02 24.00
N VAL A 134 -1.75 -9.07 24.17
CA VAL A 134 -1.45 -10.40 23.64
C VAL A 134 -2.43 -10.72 22.52
N VAL A 135 -1.91 -11.22 21.40
CA VAL A 135 -2.70 -11.76 20.29
C VAL A 135 -3.22 -13.14 20.71
N THR A 136 -4.53 -13.28 20.91
CA THR A 136 -5.15 -14.52 21.37
C THR A 136 -5.73 -15.37 20.25
N GLY A 137 -5.77 -14.84 19.03
CA GLY A 137 -6.23 -15.55 17.84
C GLY A 137 -5.90 -14.77 16.59
N LEU A 138 -5.67 -15.49 15.52
CA LEU A 138 -5.42 -14.96 14.17
C LEU A 138 -6.44 -15.60 13.23
N GLU A 139 -7.01 -14.81 12.34
CA GLU A 139 -8.01 -15.29 11.37
C GLU A 139 -7.78 -14.64 10.01
N MET A 140 -7.84 -15.43 8.95
CA MET A 140 -7.82 -14.99 7.57
C MET A 140 -8.87 -15.77 6.77
N PHE A 141 -9.75 -15.06 6.02
CA PHE A 141 -10.83 -15.66 5.23
C PHE A 141 -11.69 -16.67 6.01
N ARG A 142 -12.03 -16.33 7.26
CA ARG A 142 -12.80 -17.19 8.20
C ARG A 142 -12.09 -18.51 8.61
N LYS A 143 -10.77 -18.57 8.40
CA LYS A 143 -9.94 -19.69 8.88
C LYS A 143 -9.04 -19.20 10.00
N THR A 144 -9.02 -19.96 11.10
CA THR A 144 -8.09 -19.70 12.20
C THR A 144 -6.68 -20.09 11.79
N LEU A 145 -5.72 -19.25 12.13
CA LEU A 145 -4.30 -19.46 11.85
C LEU A 145 -3.52 -19.62 13.15
N ASP A 146 -2.49 -20.44 13.15
CA ASP A 146 -1.52 -20.55 14.24
C ASP A 146 -0.50 -19.40 14.20
N TYR A 147 -0.17 -18.94 13.01
CA TYR A 147 0.72 -17.80 12.74
C TYR A 147 0.30 -17.05 11.48
N ALA A 148 0.77 -15.83 11.33
CA ALA A 148 0.66 -15.03 10.11
C ALA A 148 2.00 -14.39 9.78
N GLU A 149 2.26 -14.17 8.49
CA GLU A 149 3.53 -13.70 7.96
C GLU A 149 3.33 -12.51 7.00
N ALA A 150 4.44 -11.88 6.61
CA ALA A 150 4.42 -10.74 5.71
C ALA A 150 3.60 -11.00 4.44
N GLY A 151 2.66 -10.11 4.14
CA GLY A 151 1.72 -10.20 3.02
C GLY A 151 0.33 -10.69 3.38
N ASP A 152 0.15 -11.35 4.53
CA ASP A 152 -1.17 -11.86 4.96
C ASP A 152 -2.10 -10.72 5.40
N ASN A 153 -3.37 -10.77 4.98
CA ASN A 153 -4.42 -9.91 5.49
C ASN A 153 -5.15 -10.64 6.62
N ILE A 154 -5.00 -10.16 7.83
CA ILE A 154 -5.49 -10.86 9.02
C ILE A 154 -6.38 -10.02 9.92
N GLY A 155 -7.19 -10.71 10.72
CA GLY A 155 -7.81 -10.19 11.93
C GLY A 155 -7.05 -10.73 13.14
N ALA A 156 -6.49 -9.85 13.95
CA ALA A 156 -5.79 -10.18 15.18
C ALA A 156 -6.71 -9.91 16.39
N LEU A 157 -7.07 -10.95 17.12
CA LEU A 157 -7.85 -10.85 18.35
C LEU A 157 -6.95 -10.45 19.51
N LEU A 158 -7.26 -9.31 20.14
CA LEU A 158 -6.45 -8.68 21.18
C LEU A 158 -7.05 -8.88 22.56
N ARG A 159 -6.22 -9.26 23.54
CA ARG A 159 -6.64 -9.51 24.91
C ARG A 159 -6.73 -8.23 25.73
N GLY A 160 -7.88 -7.99 26.39
CA GLY A 160 -8.01 -6.94 27.40
C GLY A 160 -7.91 -5.51 26.85
N VAL A 161 -8.15 -5.35 25.56
CA VAL A 161 -8.12 -4.06 24.85
C VAL A 161 -9.55 -3.72 24.45
N ALA A 162 -10.01 -2.52 24.80
CA ALA A 162 -11.28 -2.01 24.32
C ALA A 162 -11.17 -1.51 22.86
N LYS A 163 -12.29 -1.46 22.14
CA LYS A 163 -12.31 -0.92 20.77
C LYS A 163 -11.76 0.50 20.70
N THR A 164 -11.98 1.31 21.74
CA THR A 164 -11.51 2.68 21.87
C THR A 164 -9.99 2.83 22.12
N ASP A 165 -9.33 1.73 22.41
CA ASP A 165 -7.88 1.72 22.68
C ASP A 165 -7.05 1.46 21.44
N VAL A 166 -7.68 1.09 20.34
CA VAL A 166 -7.05 0.81 19.05
C VAL A 166 -7.77 1.58 17.97
N GLU A 167 -7.03 2.26 17.12
CA GLU A 167 -7.59 3.07 16.05
C GLU A 167 -6.88 2.78 14.73
N ARG A 168 -7.60 3.00 13.61
CA ARG A 168 -7.00 3.01 12.28
C ARG A 168 -5.86 4.04 12.24
N GLY A 169 -4.72 3.64 11.68
CA GLY A 169 -3.53 4.49 11.60
C GLY A 169 -2.46 4.16 12.63
N GLN A 170 -2.81 3.45 13.69
CA GLN A 170 -1.84 2.82 14.57
C GLN A 170 -1.24 1.58 13.92
N VAL A 171 -0.19 1.03 14.51
CA VAL A 171 0.41 -0.25 14.11
C VAL A 171 0.43 -1.21 15.29
N LEU A 172 0.23 -2.49 14.99
CA LEU A 172 0.61 -3.59 15.88
C LEU A 172 2.03 -4.00 15.53
N CYS A 173 2.91 -4.05 16.51
CA CYS A 173 4.32 -4.37 16.26
C CYS A 173 4.90 -5.25 17.36
N LYS A 174 6.06 -5.86 17.07
CA LYS A 174 6.87 -6.51 18.09
C LYS A 174 7.29 -5.47 19.13
N PRO A 175 7.20 -5.77 20.45
CA PRO A 175 7.55 -4.82 21.49
C PRO A 175 8.92 -4.18 21.29
N GLY A 176 8.96 -2.83 21.34
CA GLY A 176 10.19 -2.04 21.21
C GLY A 176 10.75 -1.91 19.79
N SER A 177 10.08 -2.45 18.76
CA SER A 177 10.60 -2.45 17.38
C SER A 177 10.35 -1.17 16.58
N ILE A 178 9.37 -0.36 16.99
CA ILE A 178 9.06 0.95 16.38
C ILE A 178 8.61 1.93 17.46
N HIS A 179 8.78 3.23 17.17
CA HIS A 179 8.42 4.31 18.09
C HIS A 179 7.53 5.35 17.38
N PRO A 180 6.66 6.04 18.12
CA PRO A 180 5.94 7.18 17.58
C PRO A 180 6.85 8.41 17.50
N HIS A 181 6.77 9.16 16.40
CA HIS A 181 7.55 10.38 16.18
C HIS A 181 6.67 11.44 15.54
N THR A 182 6.99 12.71 15.80
CA THR A 182 6.34 13.86 15.18
C THR A 182 7.24 14.57 14.18
N LYS A 183 8.57 14.41 14.28
CA LYS A 183 9.52 15.14 13.43
C LYS A 183 10.39 14.21 12.62
N PHE A 184 10.49 14.51 11.33
CA PHE A 184 11.34 13.73 10.43
C PHE A 184 11.85 14.58 9.26
N LYS A 185 12.93 14.13 8.63
CA LYS A 185 13.37 14.59 7.30
C LYS A 185 12.86 13.65 6.22
N GLY A 186 12.28 14.21 5.19
CA GLY A 186 11.84 13.49 4.02
C GLY A 186 12.49 13.99 2.75
N GLN A 187 12.88 13.07 1.88
CA GLN A 187 13.17 13.40 0.48
C GLN A 187 11.85 13.34 -0.29
N VAL A 188 11.46 14.43 -0.91
CA VAL A 188 10.14 14.62 -1.51
C VAL A 188 10.26 15.06 -2.95
N TYR A 189 9.53 14.38 -3.82
CA TYR A 189 9.24 14.82 -5.18
C TYR A 189 7.88 15.50 -5.22
N VAL A 190 7.83 16.73 -5.73
CA VAL A 190 6.60 17.52 -5.86
C VAL A 190 6.02 17.30 -7.24
N LEU A 191 4.84 16.70 -7.32
CA LEU A 191 4.18 16.37 -8.58
C LEU A 191 3.86 17.62 -9.40
N THR A 192 4.14 17.57 -10.69
CA THR A 192 3.79 18.60 -11.67
C THR A 192 2.29 18.63 -11.94
N LYS A 193 1.82 19.68 -12.62
CA LYS A 193 0.42 19.80 -13.08
C LYS A 193 0.03 18.65 -14.00
N ASP A 194 0.92 18.23 -14.88
CA ASP A 194 0.66 17.18 -15.87
C ASP A 194 0.55 15.80 -15.22
N GLU A 195 1.20 15.61 -14.05
CA GLU A 195 1.08 14.44 -13.19
C GLU A 195 -0.13 14.51 -12.23
N GLY A 196 -1.00 15.51 -12.39
CA GLY A 196 -2.17 15.73 -11.53
C GLY A 196 -1.87 16.45 -10.22
N GLY A 197 -0.64 16.94 -10.05
CA GLY A 197 -0.18 17.64 -8.86
C GLY A 197 -0.51 19.14 -8.84
N ARG A 198 0.42 19.93 -8.31
CA ARG A 198 0.30 21.39 -8.17
C ARG A 198 0.70 22.11 -9.45
N HIS A 199 0.19 23.34 -9.61
CA HIS A 199 0.62 24.29 -10.63
C HIS A 199 1.26 25.56 -10.03
N THR A 200 1.28 25.67 -8.69
CA THR A 200 1.86 26.79 -7.94
C THR A 200 2.89 26.30 -6.95
N PRO A 201 3.94 27.09 -6.66
CA PRO A 201 4.90 26.76 -5.61
C PRO A 201 4.25 26.77 -4.22
N PHE A 202 4.95 26.18 -3.26
CA PHE A 202 4.65 26.37 -1.85
C PHE A 202 5.88 26.90 -1.10
N PHE A 203 5.64 27.46 0.07
CA PHE A 203 6.61 28.16 0.88
C PHE A 203 6.77 27.48 2.25
N ASN A 204 7.73 27.95 3.05
CA ASN A 204 7.83 27.55 4.43
C ASN A 204 6.50 27.67 5.18
N ASN A 205 6.29 26.79 6.15
CA ASN A 205 5.05 26.68 6.92
C ASN A 205 3.83 26.20 6.10
N TYR A 206 4.04 25.62 4.92
CA TYR A 206 2.96 24.93 4.22
C TYR A 206 2.45 23.73 5.03
N ARG A 207 1.13 23.55 5.09
CA ARG A 207 0.46 22.59 5.98
C ARG A 207 -0.44 21.61 5.22
N PRO A 208 0.12 20.67 4.47
CA PRO A 208 -0.64 19.61 3.79
C PRO A 208 -0.95 18.45 4.73
N GLN A 209 -1.67 17.45 4.18
CA GLN A 209 -1.86 16.16 4.81
C GLN A 209 -0.77 15.18 4.33
N PHE A 210 -0.16 14.48 5.28
CA PHE A 210 0.81 13.43 5.06
C PHE A 210 0.14 12.08 5.26
N TYR A 211 0.15 11.24 4.23
CA TYR A 211 -0.43 9.91 4.25
C TYR A 211 0.65 8.88 4.48
N PHE A 212 0.59 8.24 5.64
CA PHE A 212 1.46 7.15 6.03
C PHE A 212 0.62 5.89 6.25
N ARG A 213 0.97 4.78 5.60
CA ARG A 213 0.25 3.51 5.76
C ARG A 213 -1.28 3.71 5.67
N THR A 214 -1.97 3.60 6.80
CA THR A 214 -3.44 3.64 6.87
C THR A 214 -4.01 4.95 7.43
N THR A 215 -3.16 5.95 7.72
CA THR A 215 -3.58 7.23 8.32
C THR A 215 -3.08 8.43 7.53
N ASP A 216 -3.76 9.54 7.75
CA ASP A 216 -3.33 10.88 7.33
C ASP A 216 -3.19 11.80 8.53
N VAL A 217 -2.15 12.60 8.52
CA VAL A 217 -1.84 13.57 9.57
C VAL A 217 -1.40 14.88 8.94
N THR A 218 -1.92 15.99 9.45
CA THR A 218 -1.44 17.32 9.05
C THR A 218 -0.02 17.53 9.57
N GLY A 219 0.86 18.04 8.72
CA GLY A 219 2.23 18.39 9.09
C GLY A 219 2.62 19.76 8.57
N VAL A 220 3.58 20.37 9.21
CA VAL A 220 4.19 21.64 8.81
C VAL A 220 5.51 21.37 8.12
N ILE A 221 5.69 21.90 6.92
CA ILE A 221 6.93 21.78 6.15
C ILE A 221 7.87 22.93 6.47
N SER A 222 9.13 22.59 6.70
CA SER A 222 10.25 23.52 6.75
C SER A 222 11.23 23.20 5.61
N LEU A 223 11.43 24.16 4.73
CA LEU A 223 12.38 24.05 3.61
C LEU A 223 13.82 24.26 4.10
N PRO A 224 14.84 23.73 3.40
CA PRO A 224 16.25 23.94 3.72
C PRO A 224 16.62 25.42 3.74
N GLU A 225 17.65 25.76 4.50
CA GLU A 225 18.22 27.14 4.51
C GLU A 225 18.58 27.58 3.09
N GLY A 226 18.18 28.79 2.73
CA GLY A 226 18.40 29.37 1.41
C GLY A 226 17.37 29.00 0.36
N THR A 227 16.41 28.14 0.69
CA THR A 227 15.27 27.78 -0.20
C THR A 227 14.04 28.55 0.22
N GLU A 228 13.62 29.53 -0.57
CA GLU A 228 12.44 30.34 -0.28
C GLU A 228 11.14 29.64 -0.64
N MET A 229 11.13 28.85 -1.74
CA MET A 229 9.97 28.14 -2.26
C MET A 229 10.36 26.81 -2.87
N CYS A 230 9.38 25.93 -3.02
CA CYS A 230 9.50 24.66 -3.73
C CYS A 230 8.51 24.65 -4.92
N MET A 231 9.01 24.35 -6.11
CA MET A 231 8.24 24.33 -7.34
C MET A 231 7.70 22.93 -7.65
N PRO A 232 6.58 22.82 -8.39
CA PRO A 232 6.20 21.54 -9.00
C PRO A 232 7.34 21.01 -9.91
N GLY A 233 7.67 19.72 -9.74
CA GLY A 233 8.81 19.06 -10.39
C GLY A 233 10.08 19.01 -9.56
N ASP A 234 10.16 19.75 -8.46
CA ASP A 234 11.34 19.73 -7.59
C ASP A 234 11.45 18.42 -6.81
N ASN A 235 12.70 18.02 -6.59
CA ASN A 235 13.07 16.96 -5.64
C ASN A 235 13.89 17.60 -4.52
N VAL A 236 13.32 17.68 -3.31
CA VAL A 236 13.90 18.44 -2.21
C VAL A 236 13.86 17.64 -0.90
N VAL A 237 14.90 17.83 -0.08
CA VAL A 237 14.91 17.34 1.30
C VAL A 237 14.28 18.40 2.17
N MET A 238 13.26 18.05 2.93
CA MET A 238 12.57 18.96 3.84
C MET A 238 12.36 18.35 5.22
N SER A 239 12.33 19.20 6.25
CA SER A 239 11.90 18.80 7.59
C SER A 239 10.39 18.94 7.71
N VAL A 240 9.77 17.99 8.38
CA VAL A 240 8.33 17.94 8.60
C VAL A 240 8.05 17.76 10.07
N GLU A 241 7.15 18.58 10.60
CA GLU A 241 6.61 18.44 11.97
C GLU A 241 5.12 18.11 11.90
N LEU A 242 4.76 16.90 12.32
CA LEU A 242 3.38 16.41 12.35
C LEU A 242 2.66 16.90 13.60
N ILE A 243 1.36 17.16 13.51
CA ILE A 243 0.53 17.57 14.66
C ILE A 243 0.21 16.40 15.60
N THR A 244 0.39 15.15 15.15
CA THR A 244 0.10 13.93 15.92
C THR A 244 1.25 12.94 15.70
N PRO A 245 1.75 12.29 16.77
CA PRO A 245 2.82 11.30 16.63
C PRO A 245 2.31 10.06 15.90
N ILE A 246 3.08 9.56 14.95
CA ILE A 246 2.79 8.31 14.23
C ILE A 246 3.99 7.38 14.24
N ALA A 247 3.74 6.09 14.02
CA ALA A 247 4.79 5.09 13.92
C ALA A 247 5.57 5.29 12.61
N ILE A 248 6.70 6.01 12.69
CA ILE A 248 7.58 6.32 11.56
C ILE A 248 8.92 5.61 11.74
N GLU A 249 9.50 5.23 10.63
CA GLU A 249 10.85 4.71 10.56
C GLU A 249 11.55 5.17 9.28
N LYS A 250 12.87 5.12 9.27
CA LYS A 250 13.67 5.44 8.10
C LYS A 250 13.36 4.51 6.94
N GLY A 251 13.19 5.07 5.75
CA GLY A 251 12.79 4.32 4.55
C GLY A 251 11.28 4.23 4.33
N LEU A 252 10.45 4.67 5.31
CA LEU A 252 9.00 4.69 5.15
C LEU A 252 8.58 5.68 4.06
N ARG A 253 7.79 5.22 3.10
CA ARG A 253 7.22 6.06 2.05
C ARG A 253 5.95 6.76 2.52
N PHE A 254 5.73 7.96 2.00
CA PHE A 254 4.52 8.73 2.26
C PHE A 254 4.07 9.52 1.04
N ALA A 255 2.79 9.87 1.04
CA ALA A 255 2.23 10.80 0.06
C ALA A 255 1.84 12.11 0.74
N ILE A 256 1.97 13.21 0.00
CA ILE A 256 1.50 14.55 0.43
C ILE A 256 0.24 14.85 -0.36
N ARG A 257 -0.84 15.23 0.33
CA ARG A 257 -2.12 15.54 -0.30
C ARG A 257 -2.67 16.88 0.15
N GLU A 258 -3.37 17.52 -0.77
CA GLU A 258 -4.07 18.78 -0.57
C GLU A 258 -5.44 18.69 -1.26
N GLY A 259 -6.51 18.95 -0.52
CA GLY A 259 -7.86 18.93 -1.07
C GLY A 259 -8.24 17.62 -1.79
N GLY A 260 -7.75 16.48 -1.30
CA GLY A 260 -8.00 15.17 -1.89
C GLY A 260 -7.11 14.78 -3.08
N ARG A 261 -6.20 15.67 -3.54
CA ARG A 261 -5.23 15.41 -4.61
C ARG A 261 -3.86 15.10 -4.03
N THR A 262 -3.16 14.13 -4.61
CA THR A 262 -1.76 13.89 -4.29
C THR A 262 -0.92 14.97 -4.99
N VAL A 263 -0.15 15.72 -4.20
CA VAL A 263 0.69 16.83 -4.68
C VAL A 263 2.17 16.54 -4.55
N GLY A 264 2.54 15.44 -3.90
CA GLY A 264 3.91 14.99 -3.76
C GLY A 264 3.99 13.60 -3.18
N SER A 265 5.14 13.00 -3.33
CA SER A 265 5.49 11.71 -2.69
C SER A 265 6.89 11.78 -2.14
N GLY A 266 7.16 11.06 -1.07
CA GLY A 266 8.46 11.10 -0.44
C GLY A 266 8.80 9.84 0.34
N VAL A 267 10.03 9.83 0.83
CA VAL A 267 10.56 8.79 1.72
C VAL A 267 11.20 9.45 2.94
N VAL A 268 10.97 8.87 4.11
CA VAL A 268 11.61 9.30 5.35
C VAL A 268 13.09 8.92 5.30
N ILE A 269 13.97 9.92 5.35
CA ILE A 269 15.43 9.71 5.31
C ILE A 269 16.07 9.78 6.69
N ASP A 270 15.43 10.49 7.62
CA ASP A 270 15.91 10.62 9.01
C ASP A 270 14.77 10.97 9.96
N ILE A 271 14.92 10.62 11.24
CA ILE A 271 14.00 10.98 12.33
C ILE A 271 14.66 12.10 13.13
N GLU A 272 13.92 13.20 13.33
CA GLU A 272 14.32 14.31 14.18
C GLU A 272 13.53 14.22 15.49
N GLU A 273 14.21 14.24 16.64
CA GLU A 273 13.57 14.25 17.96
C GLU A 273 13.26 15.69 18.42
#